data_e41417fc83081c56d968e6b0c0cc7742
#
_entry.id   e41417fc83081c56d968e6b0c0cc7742
#
_cell.length_a   1.000
_cell.length_b   1.000
_cell.length_c   1.000
_cell.angle_alpha   90.00
_cell.angle_beta   90.00
_cell.angle_gamma   90.00
#
_symmetry.space_group_name_H-M   'P 1'
#
loop_
_entity.id
_entity.type
_entity.pdbx_description
1 polymer ?
#
loop_
_entity_poly.entity_id
_entity_poly.type
_entity_poly.pdbx_seq_one_letter_code
_entity_poly.pdbx_strand_id
1 'polypeptide(L)'
;CAKLKVGKKCRTHRTALPGSERRADQARSVKFFTGIPNSVVGSTLYRHGHRIRNILHREKRNYGLICECEMVTEGEIEYALKKLNVKDIVDLRRRTRIGMGPCQGQLCAYRAAGLFVKYDSATSTESNKMLVDFLEERWKGIKPVLWGDALREVEFSYWIYQGLFGLGDVRFPEEGEDR
;
A
#
# COMPACT_ATOMS: atom_id res chain seq x y z
N CYS A 1 -48.41 3.34 -33.60
CA CYS A 1 -47.38 2.29 -33.85
C CYS A 1 -46.06 2.94 -34.24
N ALA A 2 -45.21 3.25 -33.28
CA ALA A 2 -43.87 3.78 -33.53
C ALA A 2 -42.88 2.64 -33.30
N LYS A 3 -42.17 2.21 -34.34
CA LYS A 3 -41.13 1.19 -34.31
C LYS A 3 -39.86 1.78 -33.65
N LEU A 4 -39.55 1.35 -32.42
CA LEU A 4 -38.25 1.58 -31.83
C LEU A 4 -37.21 0.70 -32.55
N LYS A 5 -36.24 1.33 -33.22
CA LYS A 5 -35.04 0.67 -33.74
C LYS A 5 -34.08 0.41 -32.59
N VAL A 6 -34.09 -0.79 -32.09
CA VAL A 6 -33.00 -1.35 -31.24
C VAL A 6 -31.84 -1.71 -32.17
N GLY A 7 -30.67 -1.18 -31.92
CA GLY A 7 -29.49 -1.64 -32.63
C GLY A 7 -28.34 -0.64 -32.74
N LYS A 8 -27.80 -0.14 -31.64
CA LYS A 8 -26.41 0.31 -31.65
C LYS A 8 -25.61 -0.59 -30.71
N LYS A 9 -25.01 -1.64 -31.29
CA LYS A 9 -23.95 -2.43 -30.61
C LYS A 9 -22.87 -1.47 -30.18
N CYS A 10 -22.67 -1.37 -28.87
CA CYS A 10 -21.48 -0.76 -28.28
C CYS A 10 -20.26 -1.54 -28.78
N ARG A 11 -19.60 -1.03 -29.82
CA ARG A 11 -18.33 -1.56 -30.29
C ARG A 11 -17.29 -1.20 -29.27
N THR A 12 -17.06 -2.12 -28.31
CA THR A 12 -15.80 -2.13 -27.57
C THR A 12 -14.70 -2.45 -28.57
N HIS A 13 -14.02 -1.43 -29.06
CA HIS A 13 -12.77 -1.59 -29.80
C HIS A 13 -11.69 -2.08 -28.82
N ARG A 14 -11.81 -3.32 -28.40
CA ARG A 14 -10.64 -4.12 -28.04
C ARG A 14 -10.10 -4.66 -29.34
N THR A 15 -9.29 -3.89 -30.04
CA THR A 15 -8.35 -4.43 -31.02
C THR A 15 -7.41 -5.34 -30.23
N ALA A 16 -7.70 -6.64 -30.27
CA ALA A 16 -6.78 -7.64 -29.75
C ALA A 16 -5.51 -7.54 -30.58
N LEU A 17 -4.42 -7.08 -29.98
CA LEU A 17 -3.10 -7.10 -30.59
C LEU A 17 -2.78 -8.53 -31.04
N PRO A 18 -2.22 -8.72 -32.26
CA PRO A 18 -1.80 -10.03 -32.75
C PRO A 18 -0.87 -10.70 -31.73
N GLY A 19 -0.95 -12.02 -31.63
CA GLY A 19 -0.20 -12.78 -30.61
C GLY A 19 1.32 -12.58 -30.65
N SER A 20 1.88 -12.18 -31.78
CA SER A 20 3.29 -11.83 -31.98
C SER A 20 3.70 -10.54 -31.27
N GLU A 21 2.85 -9.51 -31.31
CA GLU A 21 3.11 -8.23 -30.62
C GLU A 21 3.01 -8.36 -29.11
N ARG A 22 2.05 -9.14 -28.60
CA ARG A 22 1.93 -9.44 -27.17
C ARG A 22 3.18 -10.16 -26.64
N ARG A 23 3.76 -11.08 -27.39
CA ARG A 23 5.02 -11.76 -27.01
C ARG A 23 6.22 -10.82 -27.07
N ALA A 24 6.28 -9.92 -28.04
CA ALA A 24 7.34 -8.94 -28.17
C ALA A 24 7.29 -7.89 -27.04
N ASP A 25 6.10 -7.42 -26.67
CA ASP A 25 5.93 -6.49 -25.55
C ASP A 25 6.21 -7.15 -24.19
N GLN A 26 5.85 -8.42 -24.04
CA GLN A 26 6.17 -9.21 -22.86
C GLN A 26 7.67 -9.48 -22.74
N ALA A 27 8.35 -9.79 -23.87
CA ALA A 27 9.79 -9.96 -23.91
C ALA A 27 10.58 -8.65 -23.70
N ARG A 28 10.05 -7.51 -24.16
CA ARG A 28 10.62 -6.19 -23.89
C ARG A 28 10.47 -5.80 -22.43
N SER A 29 9.34 -6.11 -21.79
CA SER A 29 9.13 -5.82 -20.38
C SER A 29 10.04 -6.66 -19.48
N VAL A 30 10.29 -7.92 -19.83
CA VAL A 30 11.20 -8.80 -19.07
C VAL A 30 12.65 -8.32 -19.09
N LYS A 31 13.14 -7.76 -20.20
CA LYS A 31 14.50 -7.19 -20.27
C LYS A 31 14.69 -5.93 -19.42
N PHE A 32 13.62 -5.22 -19.11
CA PHE A 32 13.66 -3.96 -18.35
C PHE A 32 13.79 -4.16 -16.84
N PHE A 33 13.37 -5.32 -16.33
CA PHE A 33 13.29 -5.64 -14.90
C PHE A 33 14.19 -6.82 -14.53
N THR A 34 15.36 -6.94 -15.16
CA THR A 34 16.34 -7.98 -14.82
C THR A 34 16.73 -7.91 -13.34
N GLY A 35 16.59 -9.03 -12.66
CA GLY A 35 16.92 -9.15 -11.23
C GLY A 35 15.77 -8.88 -10.26
N ILE A 36 14.57 -8.51 -10.76
CA ILE A 36 13.38 -8.37 -9.91
C ILE A 36 12.50 -9.62 -10.08
N PRO A 37 12.02 -10.24 -9.00
CA PRO A 37 11.09 -11.36 -9.09
C PRO A 37 9.83 -11.02 -9.89
N ASN A 38 9.38 -11.93 -10.75
CA ASN A 38 8.18 -11.74 -11.57
C ASN A 38 6.91 -11.46 -10.75
N SER A 39 6.81 -12.00 -9.52
CA SER A 39 5.72 -11.73 -8.59
C SER A 39 5.66 -10.27 -8.19
N VAL A 40 6.81 -9.64 -7.90
CA VAL A 40 6.91 -8.21 -7.57
C VAL A 40 6.53 -7.34 -8.76
N VAL A 41 7.07 -7.67 -9.95
CA VAL A 41 6.73 -6.96 -11.20
C VAL A 41 5.24 -7.06 -11.49
N GLY A 42 4.65 -8.25 -11.36
CA GLY A 42 3.22 -8.47 -11.58
C GLY A 42 2.34 -7.68 -10.61
N SER A 43 2.67 -7.71 -9.32
CA SER A 43 1.93 -6.98 -8.29
C SER A 43 2.01 -5.47 -8.47
N THR A 44 3.18 -4.93 -8.75
CA THR A 44 3.38 -3.50 -9.01
C THR A 44 2.68 -3.06 -10.31
N LEU A 45 2.74 -3.88 -11.35
CA LEU A 45 2.03 -3.63 -12.62
C LEU A 45 0.51 -3.58 -12.40
N TYR A 46 -0.04 -4.50 -11.61
CA TYR A 46 -1.46 -4.55 -11.28
C TYR A 46 -1.92 -3.28 -10.56
N ARG A 47 -1.13 -2.78 -9.59
CA ARG A 47 -1.49 -1.58 -8.81
C ARG A 47 -1.28 -0.27 -9.56
N HIS A 48 -0.21 -0.16 -10.33
CA HIS A 48 0.24 1.12 -10.89
C HIS A 48 0.23 1.19 -12.43
N GLY A 49 -0.03 0.08 -13.12
CA GLY A 49 -0.08 0.03 -14.58
C GLY A 49 1.23 0.53 -15.22
N HIS A 50 1.12 1.44 -16.18
CA HIS A 50 2.28 1.98 -16.92
C HIS A 50 3.31 2.73 -16.03
N ARG A 51 2.92 3.17 -14.84
CA ARG A 51 3.81 3.87 -13.88
C ARG A 51 4.91 2.96 -13.31
N ILE A 52 4.77 1.63 -13.49
CA ILE A 52 5.76 0.64 -13.04
C ILE A 52 7.19 0.98 -13.49
N ARG A 53 7.38 1.56 -14.67
CA ARG A 53 8.68 1.98 -15.17
C ARG A 53 9.33 3.03 -14.26
N ASN A 54 8.54 3.98 -13.78
CA ASN A 54 9.02 5.04 -12.89
C ASN A 54 9.31 4.54 -11.48
N ILE A 55 8.66 3.46 -11.07
CA ILE A 55 8.78 2.85 -9.74
C ILE A 55 9.98 1.91 -9.68
N LEU A 56 10.10 0.99 -10.64
CA LEU A 56 11.10 -0.07 -10.62
C LEU A 56 12.38 0.24 -11.39
N HIS A 57 12.45 1.34 -12.14
CA HIS A 57 13.61 1.68 -12.96
C HIS A 57 14.76 2.33 -12.16
N ARG A 58 14.50 2.73 -10.94
CA ARG A 58 15.45 3.50 -10.17
C ARG A 58 16.43 2.67 -9.39
N GLU A 59 17.29 2.59 -8.78
CA GLU A 59 18.35 1.91 -8.09
C GLU A 59 17.96 0.54 -7.49
N LYS A 60 18.90 -0.39 -7.47
CA LYS A 60 18.74 -1.75 -6.90
C LYS A 60 18.24 -1.76 -5.45
N ARG A 61 18.53 -0.72 -4.66
CA ARG A 61 18.05 -0.55 -3.28
C ARG A 61 16.53 -0.42 -3.18
N ASN A 62 15.87 0.04 -4.25
CA ASN A 62 14.41 0.26 -4.27
C ASN A 62 13.60 -1.05 -4.45
N TYR A 63 14.28 -2.19 -4.58
CA TYR A 63 13.63 -3.49 -4.76
C TYR A 63 13.38 -4.23 -3.44
N GLY A 64 13.88 -3.70 -2.31
CA GLY A 64 13.61 -4.25 -0.99
C GLY A 64 12.11 -4.30 -0.72
N LEU A 65 11.61 -5.49 -0.32
CA LEU A 65 10.23 -5.65 0.06
C LEU A 65 10.01 -5.02 1.45
N ILE A 66 9.07 -4.11 1.50
CA ILE A 66 8.59 -3.53 2.76
C ILE A 66 7.37 -4.32 3.26
N CYS A 67 6.48 -4.70 2.34
CA CYS A 67 5.35 -5.59 2.63
C CYS A 67 5.50 -6.88 1.84
N GLU A 68 5.76 -7.97 2.52
CA GLU A 68 5.94 -9.30 1.92
C GLU A 68 4.60 -9.90 1.46
N CYS A 69 3.52 -9.68 2.22
CA CYS A 69 2.20 -10.21 1.89
C CYS A 69 1.64 -9.66 0.57
N GLU A 70 1.85 -8.36 0.32
CA GLU A 70 1.33 -7.66 -0.87
C GLU A 70 2.44 -7.34 -1.89
N MET A 71 3.67 -7.80 -1.65
CA MET A 71 4.81 -7.57 -2.54
C MET A 71 5.04 -6.07 -2.83
N VAL A 72 4.90 -5.21 -1.80
CA VAL A 72 5.13 -3.76 -1.92
C VAL A 72 6.60 -3.46 -1.70
N THR A 73 7.23 -2.81 -2.66
CA THR A 73 8.65 -2.44 -2.60
C THR A 73 8.86 -1.05 -1.99
N GLU A 74 10.08 -0.79 -1.53
CA GLU A 74 10.51 0.53 -1.08
C GLU A 74 10.33 1.58 -2.18
N GLY A 75 10.70 1.25 -3.43
CA GLY A 75 10.55 2.16 -4.56
C GLY A 75 9.10 2.54 -4.86
N GLU A 76 8.16 1.64 -4.58
CA GLU A 76 6.74 1.92 -4.71
C GLU A 76 6.26 2.92 -3.65
N ILE A 77 6.76 2.78 -2.43
CA ILE A 77 6.46 3.72 -1.34
C ILE A 77 7.10 5.08 -1.61
N GLU A 78 8.38 5.12 -2.00
CA GLU A 78 9.06 6.36 -2.41
C GLU A 78 8.29 7.10 -3.50
N TYR A 79 7.81 6.37 -4.51
CA TYR A 79 7.00 6.95 -5.57
C TYR A 79 5.68 7.53 -5.03
N ALA A 80 5.02 6.81 -4.12
CA ALA A 80 3.78 7.26 -3.52
C ALA A 80 3.97 8.54 -2.70
N LEU A 81 5.01 8.61 -1.88
CA LEU A 81 5.34 9.78 -1.07
C LEU A 81 5.68 11.00 -1.95
N LYS A 82 6.58 10.83 -2.94
CA LYS A 82 7.11 11.95 -3.74
C LYS A 82 6.20 12.40 -4.89
N LYS A 83 5.34 11.54 -5.40
CA LYS A 83 4.55 11.81 -6.63
C LYS A 83 3.05 11.76 -6.43
N LEU A 84 2.56 11.05 -5.42
CA LEU A 84 1.13 10.94 -5.14
C LEU A 84 0.70 11.75 -3.92
N ASN A 85 1.64 12.48 -3.30
CA ASN A 85 1.38 13.34 -2.14
C ASN A 85 0.66 12.61 -1.00
N VAL A 86 1.15 11.41 -0.68
CA VAL A 86 0.65 10.61 0.44
C VAL A 86 1.09 11.24 1.75
N LYS A 87 0.17 11.39 2.69
CA LYS A 87 0.40 12.10 3.96
C LYS A 87 0.51 11.19 5.17
N ASP A 88 -0.11 10.02 5.13
CA ASP A 88 -0.17 9.08 6.25
C ASP A 88 -0.16 7.63 5.78
N ILE A 89 -0.01 6.70 6.73
CA ILE A 89 0.04 5.26 6.44
C ILE A 89 -1.31 4.75 5.93
N VAL A 90 -2.43 5.34 6.34
CA VAL A 90 -3.76 4.94 5.89
C VAL A 90 -3.98 5.29 4.42
N ASP A 91 -3.53 6.49 3.99
CA ASP A 91 -3.56 6.87 2.57
C ASP A 91 -2.55 6.03 1.75
N LEU A 92 -1.34 5.81 2.29
CA LEU A 92 -0.36 4.91 1.67
C LEU A 92 -0.94 3.50 1.43
N ARG A 93 -1.66 2.97 2.43
CA ARG A 93 -2.36 1.68 2.35
C ARG A 93 -3.34 1.63 1.17
N ARG A 94 -4.11 2.69 0.96
CA ARG A 94 -5.08 2.79 -0.15
C ARG A 94 -4.40 2.84 -1.52
N ARG A 95 -3.19 3.40 -1.59
CA ARG A 95 -2.44 3.57 -2.85
C ARG A 95 -1.60 2.36 -3.23
N THR A 96 -1.02 1.69 -2.24
CA THR A 96 -0.04 0.62 -2.45
C THR A 96 -0.49 -0.74 -1.94
N ARG A 97 -1.61 -0.82 -1.22
CA ARG A 97 -2.10 -2.00 -0.51
C ARG A 97 -1.22 -2.46 0.65
N ILE A 98 -0.25 -1.67 1.08
CA ILE A 98 0.55 -1.98 2.26
C ILE A 98 -0.36 -2.23 3.47
N GLY A 99 -0.09 -3.25 4.26
CA GLY A 99 -0.91 -3.57 5.43
C GLY A 99 -2.28 -4.17 5.13
N MET A 100 -2.59 -4.53 3.86
CA MET A 100 -3.85 -5.18 3.48
C MET A 100 -3.77 -6.70 3.41
N GLY A 101 -2.58 -7.28 3.45
CA GLY A 101 -2.38 -8.72 3.42
C GLY A 101 -2.75 -9.41 4.75
N PRO A 102 -2.55 -10.74 4.87
CA PRO A 102 -2.96 -11.54 6.03
C PRO A 102 -2.44 -11.02 7.37
N CYS A 103 -1.20 -10.49 7.43
CA CYS A 103 -0.62 -9.95 8.66
C CYS A 103 -1.21 -8.57 9.04
N GLN A 104 -2.01 -7.96 8.16
CA GLN A 104 -2.70 -6.70 8.41
C GLN A 104 -1.80 -5.56 8.93
N GLY A 105 -0.59 -5.47 8.45
CA GLY A 105 0.35 -4.40 8.78
C GLY A 105 1.31 -4.69 9.92
N GLN A 106 1.22 -5.85 10.57
CA GLN A 106 2.06 -6.22 11.71
C GLN A 106 3.56 -6.04 11.45
N LEU A 107 4.02 -6.39 10.24
CA LEU A 107 5.43 -6.32 9.88
C LEU A 107 5.80 -5.10 9.02
N CYS A 108 4.84 -4.51 8.34
CA CYS A 108 5.14 -3.47 7.35
C CYS A 108 4.74 -2.06 7.77
N ALA A 109 3.82 -1.88 8.73
CA ALA A 109 3.38 -0.54 9.11
C ALA A 109 4.51 0.29 9.73
N TYR A 110 5.27 -0.25 10.68
CA TYR A 110 6.39 0.46 11.29
C TYR A 110 7.55 0.69 10.31
N ARG A 111 7.79 -0.25 9.38
CA ARG A 111 8.77 -0.05 8.30
C ARG A 111 8.35 1.10 7.39
N ALA A 112 7.06 1.18 7.05
CA ALA A 112 6.51 2.29 6.28
C ALA A 112 6.64 3.62 7.02
N ALA A 113 6.34 3.65 8.32
CA ALA A 113 6.52 4.83 9.17
C ALA A 113 7.98 5.35 9.12
N GLY A 114 8.97 4.45 9.21
CA GLY A 114 10.38 4.80 9.04
C GLY A 114 10.71 5.37 7.65
N LEU A 115 10.02 4.95 6.59
CA LEU A 115 10.22 5.50 5.25
C LEU A 115 9.66 6.92 5.10
N PHE A 116 8.59 7.29 5.81
CA PHE A 116 8.15 8.69 5.85
C PHE A 116 9.25 9.61 6.39
N VAL A 117 9.93 9.19 7.46
CA VAL A 117 11.09 9.95 8.01
C VAL A 117 12.27 9.92 7.05
N LYS A 118 12.61 8.76 6.48
CA LYS A 118 13.73 8.59 5.54
C LYS A 118 13.61 9.49 4.30
N TYR A 119 12.39 9.72 3.83
CA TYR A 119 12.13 10.53 2.64
C TYR A 119 11.66 11.95 2.96
N ASP A 120 11.94 12.43 4.18
CA ASP A 120 11.62 13.79 4.66
C ASP A 120 10.14 14.17 4.48
N SER A 121 9.26 13.17 4.58
CA SER A 121 7.81 13.36 4.45
C SER A 121 7.10 13.54 5.80
N ALA A 122 7.78 13.20 6.90
CA ALA A 122 7.31 13.38 8.26
C ALA A 122 8.47 13.41 9.25
N THR A 123 8.26 14.01 10.40
CA THR A 123 9.15 13.93 11.56
C THR A 123 8.99 12.59 12.27
N SER A 124 9.92 12.24 13.16
CA SER A 124 9.82 11.01 13.97
C SER A 124 8.56 10.98 14.84
N THR A 125 8.18 12.12 15.42
CA THR A 125 6.96 12.23 16.24
C THR A 125 5.70 12.02 15.42
N GLU A 126 5.60 12.67 14.26
CA GLU A 126 4.49 12.48 13.32
C GLU A 126 4.41 11.05 12.82
N SER A 127 5.55 10.40 12.55
CA SER A 127 5.62 9.01 12.14
C SER A 127 5.05 8.06 13.20
N ASN A 128 5.35 8.29 14.48
CA ASN A 128 4.77 7.53 15.58
C ASN A 128 3.26 7.77 15.70
N LYS A 129 2.80 9.02 15.56
CA LYS A 129 1.37 9.35 15.54
C LYS A 129 0.66 8.59 14.39
N MET A 130 1.25 8.56 13.20
CA MET A 130 0.71 7.78 12.07
C MET A 130 0.53 6.29 12.38
N LEU A 131 1.40 5.70 13.21
CA LEU A 131 1.25 4.30 13.64
C LEU A 131 0.06 4.13 14.59
N VAL A 132 -0.16 5.07 15.50
CA VAL A 132 -1.33 5.06 16.39
C VAL A 132 -2.60 5.20 15.57
N ASP A 133 -2.68 6.20 14.69
CA ASP A 133 -3.82 6.44 13.81
C ASP A 133 -4.12 5.20 12.93
N PHE A 134 -3.08 4.54 12.44
CA PHE A 134 -3.22 3.29 11.69
C PHE A 134 -3.86 2.17 12.53
N LEU A 135 -3.45 2.01 13.79
CA LEU A 135 -4.03 1.01 14.69
C LEU A 135 -5.47 1.36 15.05
N GLU A 136 -5.75 2.62 15.36
CA GLU A 136 -7.11 3.06 15.67
C GLU A 136 -8.06 2.82 14.50
N GLU A 137 -7.68 3.22 13.30
CA GLU A 137 -8.49 3.02 12.09
C GLU A 137 -8.74 1.53 11.81
N ARG A 138 -7.75 0.67 12.12
CA ARG A 138 -7.88 -0.78 11.94
C ARG A 138 -8.97 -1.38 12.84
N TRP A 139 -9.09 -0.95 14.09
CA TRP A 139 -10.03 -1.52 15.06
C TRP A 139 -11.33 -0.73 15.22
N LYS A 140 -11.42 0.45 14.65
CA LYS A 140 -12.54 1.39 14.78
C LYS A 140 -13.91 0.77 14.50
N GLY A 141 -14.05 -0.05 13.47
CA GLY A 141 -15.31 -0.70 13.11
C GLY A 141 -15.54 -2.05 13.80
N ILE A 142 -14.51 -2.62 14.43
CA ILE A 142 -14.55 -3.97 15.00
C ILE A 142 -14.94 -3.91 16.48
N LYS A 143 -14.31 -3.05 17.27
CA LYS A 143 -14.56 -2.93 18.73
C LYS A 143 -16.02 -2.77 19.11
N PRO A 144 -16.85 -1.97 18.44
CA PRO A 144 -18.24 -1.76 18.83
C PRO A 144 -19.14 -2.99 18.68
N VAL A 145 -18.76 -3.97 17.87
CA VAL A 145 -19.59 -5.15 17.57
C VAL A 145 -19.09 -6.42 18.25
N LEU A 146 -17.95 -6.37 18.91
CA LEU A 146 -17.36 -7.51 19.60
C LEU A 146 -17.79 -7.57 21.06
N TRP A 147 -17.93 -8.80 21.56
CA TRP A 147 -18.29 -9.08 22.95
C TRP A 147 -17.66 -10.41 23.43
N GLY A 148 -17.58 -10.59 24.74
CA GLY A 148 -17.08 -11.82 25.34
C GLY A 148 -15.64 -12.15 24.96
N ASP A 149 -15.39 -13.40 24.62
CA ASP A 149 -14.05 -13.91 24.31
C ASP A 149 -13.48 -13.30 23.02
N ALA A 150 -14.34 -13.02 22.03
CA ALA A 150 -13.91 -12.36 20.79
C ALA A 150 -13.35 -10.96 21.04
N LEU A 151 -13.93 -10.20 21.96
CA LEU A 151 -13.41 -8.89 22.35
C LEU A 151 -12.04 -9.02 23.04
N ARG A 152 -11.88 -9.99 23.94
CA ARG A 152 -10.59 -10.25 24.62
C ARG A 152 -9.48 -10.57 23.63
N GLU A 153 -9.75 -11.44 22.64
CA GLU A 153 -8.79 -11.81 21.59
C GLU A 153 -8.38 -10.60 20.74
N VAL A 154 -9.33 -9.73 20.40
CA VAL A 154 -9.04 -8.51 19.63
C VAL A 154 -8.25 -7.50 20.45
N GLU A 155 -8.57 -7.31 21.73
CA GLU A 155 -7.78 -6.45 22.59
C GLU A 155 -6.37 -7.00 22.83
N PHE A 156 -6.23 -8.31 23.03
CA PHE A 156 -4.93 -8.95 23.12
C PHE A 156 -4.11 -8.72 21.84
N SER A 157 -4.70 -8.90 20.66
CA SER A 157 -4.05 -8.60 19.39
C SER A 157 -3.66 -7.12 19.29
N TYR A 158 -4.50 -6.20 19.72
CA TYR A 158 -4.20 -4.76 19.74
C TYR A 158 -2.95 -4.46 20.59
N TRP A 159 -2.85 -5.01 21.78
CA TRP A 159 -1.70 -4.83 22.66
C TRP A 159 -0.41 -5.44 22.10
N ILE A 160 -0.52 -6.58 21.38
CA ILE A 160 0.62 -7.15 20.66
C ILE A 160 1.14 -6.15 19.60
N TYR A 161 0.25 -5.52 18.82
CA TYR A 161 0.67 -4.50 17.84
C TYR A 161 1.28 -3.27 18.51
N GLN A 162 0.72 -2.82 19.61
CA GLN A 162 1.29 -1.71 20.39
C GLN A 162 2.73 -2.02 20.81
N GLY A 163 2.97 -3.21 21.33
CA GLY A 163 4.32 -3.67 21.72
C GLY A 163 5.27 -3.79 20.54
N LEU A 164 4.83 -4.38 19.41
CA LEU A 164 5.64 -4.53 18.21
C LEU A 164 6.05 -3.19 17.58
N PHE A 165 5.19 -2.19 17.69
CA PHE A 165 5.46 -0.85 17.16
C PHE A 165 6.23 0.03 18.14
N GLY A 166 6.45 -0.45 19.38
CA GLY A 166 7.12 0.33 20.42
C GLY A 166 6.31 1.54 20.91
N LEU A 167 4.97 1.46 20.84
CA LEU A 167 4.09 2.58 21.17
C LEU A 167 3.67 2.63 22.66
N GLY A 168 4.01 1.60 23.46
CA GLY A 168 3.58 1.50 24.85
C GLY A 168 4.03 2.66 25.74
N ASP A 169 5.18 3.26 25.43
CA ASP A 169 5.77 4.36 26.20
C ASP A 169 5.72 5.71 25.45
N VAL A 170 5.10 5.75 24.28
CA VAL A 170 5.03 6.98 23.47
C VAL A 170 3.96 7.90 24.07
N ARG A 171 4.40 9.02 24.65
CA ARG A 171 3.52 10.11 25.04
C ARG A 171 3.41 11.09 23.89
N PHE A 172 2.21 11.31 23.40
CA PHE A 172 1.92 12.36 22.43
C PHE A 172 1.57 13.63 23.22
N PRO A 173 2.08 14.82 22.84
CA PRO A 173 1.59 16.08 23.39
C PRO A 173 0.08 16.15 23.18
N GLU A 174 -0.67 16.49 24.22
CA GLU A 174 -2.10 16.73 24.05
C GLU A 174 -2.31 17.95 23.14
N GLU A 175 -3.32 17.88 22.25
CA GLU A 175 -3.62 18.96 21.33
C GLU A 175 -4.01 20.21 22.16
N GLY A 176 -3.04 21.08 22.44
CA GLY A 176 -3.27 22.28 23.24
C GLY A 176 -2.10 22.80 24.06
N GLU A 177 -0.96 22.08 24.13
CA GLU A 177 0.22 22.52 24.92
C GLU A 177 1.20 23.41 24.15
N ASP A 178 0.95 23.73 22.90
CA ASP A 178 1.71 24.75 22.16
C ASP A 178 1.12 26.14 22.43
N ARG A 179 1.47 26.72 23.61
CA ARG A 179 1.39 28.16 23.88
C ARG A 179 2.66 28.69 24.51
#